data_97e009164e8f0be7451476e33cdc3ee7
#
_entry.id   97e009164e8f0be7451476e33cdc3ee7
#
_cell.length_a   1.000
_cell.length_b   1.000
_cell.length_c   1.000
_cell.angle_alpha   90.00
_cell.angle_beta   90.00
_cell.angle_gamma   90.00
#
_symmetry.space_group_name_H-M   'P 1'
#
loop_
_entity.id
_entity.type
_entity.pdbx_description
1 polymer ?
#
loop_
_entity_poly.entity_id
_entity_poly.type
_entity_poly.pdbx_seq_one_letter_code
_entity_poly.pdbx_strand_id
1 'polypeptide(L)'
;MKWLILVLMLGCAHAPATSSYFDNTGRDDASTGGVRLIPITTPKGTFNVWTKRVGNNPRIKVLLLMGGPGCSHEFWEALDSYFPQAGVEYYYYDQLGAGFSDNPDQPELWDLARYVEEVEQVRQALKLDHDNFYLVGISWGGLLATEYALKYQQHLKGLVISSMMSSIPAYNDYAKRVLEPAMDPAQLAEIQQLEADGKTETPRYEELLMPFYMQHVLRMPFEKWPWNVLRSFLTLNRKMYVMMQGPSEIGASGTLEKWDRFDQLKTIVTPTLVIGGKYDTMDPDYLEKMTHQLQKARHVVCPHGSHMSLYDDQKIYTSSLIQFIEDVDQGRF
;
A
#
# COMPACT_ATOMS: atom_id res chain seq x y z
N MET A 1 -72.75 -3.84 -32.58
CA MET A 1 -71.35 -4.31 -32.46
C MET A 1 -70.58 -3.27 -31.72
N LYS A 2 -70.34 -3.50 -30.41
CA LYS A 2 -69.51 -2.62 -29.58
C LYS A 2 -68.13 -3.28 -29.42
N TRP A 3 -67.09 -2.64 -29.92
CA TRP A 3 -65.71 -3.10 -29.74
C TRP A 3 -65.18 -2.56 -28.39
N LEU A 4 -64.84 -3.49 -27.49
CA LEU A 4 -64.19 -3.20 -26.21
C LEU A 4 -62.66 -3.16 -26.47
N ILE A 5 -62.03 -1.99 -26.38
CA ILE A 5 -60.56 -1.88 -26.40
C ILE A 5 -60.04 -2.12 -24.99
N LEU A 6 -59.38 -3.27 -24.79
CA LEU A 6 -58.69 -3.61 -23.57
C LEU A 6 -57.30 -2.94 -23.62
N VAL A 7 -57.09 -1.86 -22.87
CA VAL A 7 -55.77 -1.23 -22.68
C VAL A 7 -55.01 -2.00 -21.60
N LEU A 8 -54.06 -2.84 -22.03
CA LEU A 8 -53.08 -3.45 -21.14
C LEU A 8 -52.09 -2.39 -20.65
N MET A 9 -52.23 -1.93 -19.41
CA MET A 9 -51.21 -1.15 -18.71
C MET A 9 -50.07 -2.07 -18.33
N LEU A 10 -49.01 -2.16 -19.14
CA LEU A 10 -47.74 -2.73 -18.74
C LEU A 10 -47.10 -1.80 -17.73
N GLY A 11 -47.22 -2.13 -16.46
CA GLY A 11 -46.43 -1.52 -15.38
C GLY A 11 -44.97 -1.86 -15.60
N CYS A 12 -44.19 -0.90 -16.11
CA CYS A 12 -42.73 -0.98 -16.03
C CYS A 12 -42.33 -1.00 -14.52
N ALA A 13 -42.06 -2.18 -13.99
CA ALA A 13 -41.32 -2.27 -12.74
C ALA A 13 -39.95 -1.63 -12.96
N HIS A 14 -39.76 -0.43 -12.46
CA HIS A 14 -38.40 0.17 -12.39
C HIS A 14 -37.58 -0.73 -11.49
N ALA A 15 -36.61 -1.43 -12.06
CA ALA A 15 -35.54 -2.01 -11.28
C ALA A 15 -34.90 -0.87 -10.45
N PRO A 16 -34.58 -1.09 -9.17
CA PRO A 16 -33.93 -0.06 -8.38
C PRO A 16 -32.68 0.38 -9.15
N ALA A 17 -32.56 1.68 -9.40
CA ALA A 17 -31.39 2.24 -10.06
C ALA A 17 -30.17 1.84 -9.24
N THR A 18 -29.31 1.01 -9.80
CA THR A 18 -27.98 0.77 -9.22
C THR A 18 -27.29 2.11 -9.13
N SER A 19 -26.96 2.57 -7.91
CA SER A 19 -26.23 3.83 -7.76
C SER A 19 -25.01 3.82 -8.68
N SER A 20 -24.80 4.87 -9.44
CA SER A 20 -23.64 4.93 -10.31
C SER A 20 -22.37 4.95 -9.43
N TYR A 21 -21.25 4.44 -9.94
CA TYR A 21 -19.97 4.43 -9.21
C TYR A 21 -19.58 5.81 -8.64
N PHE A 22 -19.96 6.89 -9.31
CA PHE A 22 -19.71 8.27 -8.89
C PHE A 22 -20.90 8.94 -8.18
N ASP A 23 -21.94 8.20 -7.82
CA ASP A 23 -23.07 8.74 -7.06
C ASP A 23 -22.65 8.97 -5.60
N ASN A 24 -22.58 10.23 -5.21
CA ASN A 24 -22.23 10.68 -3.86
C ASN A 24 -23.46 11.12 -3.05
N THR A 25 -24.69 10.84 -3.52
CA THR A 25 -25.92 11.21 -2.81
C THR A 25 -25.94 10.61 -1.40
N GLY A 26 -26.12 11.46 -0.40
CA GLY A 26 -26.17 11.06 1.02
C GLY A 26 -24.81 10.71 1.64
N ARG A 27 -23.70 10.97 0.95
CA ARG A 27 -22.36 10.81 1.51
C ARG A 27 -21.93 12.08 2.25
N ASP A 28 -21.39 11.93 3.46
CA ASP A 28 -20.95 13.03 4.33
C ASP A 28 -19.80 13.84 3.70
N ASP A 29 -19.02 13.21 2.83
CA ASP A 29 -17.85 13.77 2.16
C ASP A 29 -18.13 14.27 0.72
N ALA A 30 -19.39 14.35 0.30
CA ALA A 30 -19.76 14.76 -1.07
C ALA A 30 -19.29 16.19 -1.37
N SER A 31 -19.43 17.13 -0.44
CA SER A 31 -19.03 18.53 -0.61
C SER A 31 -17.52 18.76 -0.64
N THR A 32 -16.74 17.82 -0.14
CA THR A 32 -15.28 17.87 -0.10
C THR A 32 -14.61 17.01 -1.17
N GLY A 33 -15.41 16.43 -2.08
CA GLY A 33 -14.89 15.56 -3.12
C GLY A 33 -14.31 14.23 -2.59
N GLY A 34 -14.85 13.75 -1.47
CA GLY A 34 -14.41 12.52 -0.81
C GLY A 34 -13.33 12.72 0.26
N VAL A 35 -12.81 13.95 0.44
CA VAL A 35 -11.76 14.26 1.42
C VAL A 35 -12.34 14.33 2.83
N ARG A 36 -11.66 13.68 3.78
CA ARG A 36 -11.92 13.77 5.21
C ARG A 36 -10.62 13.91 5.99
N LEU A 37 -10.63 14.77 6.99
CA LEU A 37 -9.64 14.80 8.05
C LEU A 37 -10.19 14.00 9.22
N ILE A 38 -9.55 12.89 9.54
CA ILE A 38 -9.97 11.96 10.59
C ILE A 38 -9.14 12.23 11.84
N PRO A 39 -9.77 12.67 12.95
CA PRO A 39 -9.04 12.81 14.19
C PRO A 39 -8.65 11.44 14.75
N ILE A 40 -7.37 11.27 15.04
CA ILE A 40 -6.82 10.11 15.70
C ILE A 40 -6.27 10.47 17.07
N THR A 41 -6.45 9.59 18.04
CA THR A 41 -5.91 9.75 19.39
C THR A 41 -4.55 9.03 19.47
N THR A 42 -3.56 9.74 19.99
CA THR A 42 -2.20 9.22 20.21
C THR A 42 -1.77 9.47 21.66
N PRO A 43 -0.68 8.86 22.14
CA PRO A 43 -0.13 9.17 23.47
C PRO A 43 0.28 10.64 23.68
N LYS A 44 0.42 11.41 22.59
CA LYS A 44 0.84 12.83 22.60
C LYS A 44 -0.30 13.80 22.29
N GLY A 45 -1.53 13.32 22.14
CA GLY A 45 -2.70 14.13 21.84
C GLY A 45 -3.45 13.65 20.59
N THR A 46 -4.37 14.51 20.14
CA THR A 46 -5.18 14.23 18.94
C THR A 46 -4.59 14.96 17.74
N PHE A 47 -4.46 14.25 16.63
CA PHE A 47 -3.99 14.76 15.35
C PHE A 47 -4.97 14.36 14.25
N ASN A 48 -4.93 15.05 13.11
CA ASN A 48 -5.75 14.71 11.97
C ASN A 48 -4.94 13.95 10.93
N VAL A 49 -5.48 12.84 10.45
CA VAL A 49 -4.96 12.15 9.26
C VAL A 49 -5.89 12.39 8.07
N TRP A 50 -5.29 12.57 6.91
CA TRP A 50 -6.00 12.86 5.68
C TRP A 50 -6.38 11.57 4.96
N THR A 51 -7.63 11.52 4.49
CA THR A 51 -8.12 10.48 3.61
C THR A 51 -8.91 11.06 2.46
N LYS A 52 -8.94 10.36 1.31
CA LYS A 52 -9.81 10.72 0.19
C LYS A 52 -10.45 9.45 -0.36
N ARG A 53 -11.78 9.41 -0.35
CA ARG A 53 -12.57 8.35 -0.97
C ARG A 53 -12.76 8.61 -2.46
N VAL A 54 -12.63 7.55 -3.26
CA VAL A 54 -13.00 7.53 -4.69
C VAL A 54 -13.98 6.38 -4.91
N GLY A 55 -15.08 6.65 -5.59
CA GLY A 55 -16.09 5.67 -5.93
C GLY A 55 -17.16 5.45 -4.87
N ASN A 56 -18.03 4.50 -5.15
CA ASN A 56 -19.16 4.10 -4.31
C ASN A 56 -19.46 2.61 -4.51
N ASN A 57 -19.00 1.77 -3.57
CA ASN A 57 -19.28 0.34 -3.58
C ASN A 57 -19.51 -0.16 -2.14
N PRO A 58 -20.68 -0.77 -1.83
CA PRO A 58 -20.97 -1.23 -0.48
C PRO A 58 -20.17 -2.47 -0.07
N ARG A 59 -19.66 -3.27 -1.02
CA ARG A 59 -19.03 -4.58 -0.78
C ARG A 59 -17.52 -4.61 -0.98
N ILE A 60 -16.97 -3.66 -1.74
CA ILE A 60 -15.54 -3.63 -2.08
C ILE A 60 -15.01 -2.24 -1.75
N LYS A 61 -14.29 -2.14 -0.63
CA LYS A 61 -13.69 -0.91 -0.14
C LYS A 61 -12.23 -1.17 0.21
N VAL A 62 -11.34 -0.52 -0.49
CA VAL A 62 -9.89 -0.70 -0.36
C VAL A 62 -9.29 0.49 0.40
N LEU A 63 -8.60 0.24 1.51
CA LEU A 63 -7.72 1.23 2.15
C LEU A 63 -6.28 0.99 1.68
N LEU A 64 -5.64 2.04 1.16
CA LEU A 64 -4.30 2.00 0.56
C LEU A 64 -3.25 2.50 1.55
N LEU A 65 -2.36 1.63 2.01
CA LEU A 65 -1.24 1.96 2.89
C LEU A 65 0.02 2.19 2.05
N MET A 66 0.56 3.40 2.14
CA MET A 66 1.78 3.76 1.42
C MET A 66 3.03 3.28 2.15
N GLY A 67 4.12 3.13 1.39
CA GLY A 67 5.46 2.77 1.84
C GLY A 67 6.24 3.92 2.48
N GLY A 68 7.52 3.79 2.51
CA GLY A 68 8.48 4.62 3.19
C GLY A 68 9.03 3.91 4.43
N PRO A 69 8.66 4.25 5.68
CA PRO A 69 7.55 5.14 6.12
C PRO A 69 7.72 6.61 5.77
N GLY A 70 6.60 7.33 5.76
CA GLY A 70 6.61 8.77 5.54
C GLY A 70 6.37 9.24 4.10
N CYS A 71 6.12 8.31 3.14
CA CYS A 71 5.64 8.67 1.81
C CYS A 71 4.15 9.00 1.81
N SER A 72 3.75 9.83 0.85
CA SER A 72 2.34 10.22 0.65
C SER A 72 1.62 9.31 -0.34
N HIS A 73 0.30 9.46 -0.42
CA HIS A 73 -0.60 8.63 -1.22
C HIS A 73 -0.37 8.71 -2.73
N GLU A 74 0.32 9.72 -3.26
CA GLU A 74 0.43 9.98 -4.70
C GLU A 74 0.94 8.78 -5.51
N PHE A 75 1.74 7.91 -4.90
CA PHE A 75 2.14 6.64 -5.52
C PHE A 75 0.94 5.83 -6.01
N TRP A 76 -0.16 5.82 -5.27
CA TRP A 76 -1.34 5.03 -5.60
C TRP A 76 -2.23 5.65 -6.69
N GLU A 77 -1.99 6.89 -7.11
CA GLU A 77 -2.80 7.59 -8.13
C GLU A 77 -2.87 6.84 -9.48
N ALA A 78 -1.90 5.97 -9.78
CA ALA A 78 -1.97 5.11 -10.96
C ALA A 78 -3.20 4.19 -10.97
N LEU A 79 -3.76 3.86 -9.80
CA LEU A 79 -4.97 3.03 -9.68
C LEU A 79 -6.25 3.74 -10.14
N ASP A 80 -6.25 5.08 -10.28
CA ASP A 80 -7.38 5.86 -10.79
C ASP A 80 -7.77 5.45 -12.22
N SER A 81 -6.83 4.89 -12.98
CA SER A 81 -7.09 4.38 -14.33
C SER A 81 -7.70 2.97 -14.36
N TYR A 82 -7.76 2.26 -13.22
CA TYR A 82 -8.13 0.84 -13.16
C TYR A 82 -9.29 0.57 -12.20
N PHE A 83 -9.21 1.04 -10.97
CA PHE A 83 -10.19 0.76 -9.91
C PHE A 83 -11.60 1.24 -10.24
N PRO A 84 -11.82 2.45 -10.83
CA PRO A 84 -13.15 2.87 -11.23
C PRO A 84 -13.82 1.94 -12.24
N GLN A 85 -13.05 1.41 -13.20
CA GLN A 85 -13.55 0.48 -14.22
C GLN A 85 -13.91 -0.89 -13.61
N ALA A 86 -13.20 -1.30 -12.55
CA ALA A 86 -13.49 -2.51 -11.80
C ALA A 86 -14.57 -2.31 -10.70
N GLY A 87 -15.12 -1.10 -10.58
CA GLY A 87 -16.14 -0.78 -9.58
C GLY A 87 -15.63 -0.80 -8.13
N VAL A 88 -14.34 -0.67 -7.90
CA VAL A 88 -13.72 -0.69 -6.58
C VAL A 88 -13.82 0.68 -5.92
N GLU A 89 -14.48 0.79 -4.75
CA GLU A 89 -14.37 1.98 -3.89
C GLU A 89 -13.04 1.92 -3.16
N TYR A 90 -12.27 3.00 -3.14
CA TYR A 90 -10.98 3.01 -2.48
C TYR A 90 -10.70 4.33 -1.79
N TYR A 91 -9.78 4.24 -0.81
CA TYR A 91 -9.40 5.35 0.04
C TYR A 91 -7.89 5.54 -0.04
N TYR A 92 -7.50 6.71 -0.53
CA TYR A 92 -6.18 7.25 -0.26
C TYR A 92 -6.08 7.61 1.22
N TYR A 93 -4.93 7.42 1.80
CA TYR A 93 -4.67 7.69 3.19
C TYR A 93 -3.22 8.10 3.38
N ASP A 94 -3.00 9.28 3.91
CA ASP A 94 -1.70 9.72 4.39
C ASP A 94 -1.60 9.45 5.89
N GLN A 95 -0.59 8.68 6.27
CA GLN A 95 -0.33 8.35 7.68
C GLN A 95 0.13 9.61 8.44
N LEU A 96 -0.03 9.64 9.76
CA LEU A 96 0.46 10.75 10.59
C LEU A 96 1.95 10.98 10.32
N GLY A 97 2.31 12.20 9.98
CA GLY A 97 3.67 12.58 9.61
C GLY A 97 3.98 12.51 8.11
N ALA A 98 2.99 12.19 7.25
CA ALA A 98 3.15 12.12 5.80
C ALA A 98 2.09 12.94 5.05
N GLY A 99 2.40 13.37 3.85
CA GLY A 99 1.48 13.99 2.90
C GLY A 99 0.66 15.15 3.47
N PHE A 100 -0.66 15.03 3.38
CA PHE A 100 -1.62 16.05 3.85
C PHE A 100 -2.11 15.83 5.30
N SER A 101 -1.60 14.84 6.00
CA SER A 101 -1.86 14.62 7.42
C SER A 101 -1.07 15.58 8.28
N ASP A 102 -1.51 15.75 9.55
CA ASP A 102 -0.71 16.48 10.52
C ASP A 102 0.69 15.88 10.61
N ASN A 103 1.69 16.75 10.72
CA ASN A 103 3.09 16.34 10.77
C ASN A 103 3.78 16.86 12.05
N PRO A 104 3.45 16.30 13.22
CA PRO A 104 4.16 16.65 14.44
C PRO A 104 5.60 16.14 14.39
N ASP A 105 6.58 17.01 14.67
CA ASP A 105 7.99 16.63 14.79
C ASP A 105 8.22 15.95 16.16
N GLN A 106 7.63 14.75 16.32
CA GLN A 106 7.64 13.96 17.55
C GLN A 106 8.04 12.53 17.24
N PRO A 107 9.34 12.21 17.28
CA PRO A 107 9.84 10.86 16.94
C PRO A 107 9.23 9.72 17.76
N GLU A 108 8.73 9.99 18.97
CA GLU A 108 8.06 9.00 19.81
C GLU A 108 6.72 8.51 19.23
N LEU A 109 6.18 9.23 18.23
CA LEU A 109 4.98 8.83 17.49
C LEU A 109 5.33 7.95 16.28
N TRP A 110 6.59 7.82 15.89
CA TRP A 110 7.03 6.99 14.77
C TRP A 110 7.29 5.55 15.27
N ASP A 111 6.22 4.93 15.70
CA ASP A 111 6.20 3.60 16.30
C ASP A 111 5.20 2.69 15.60
N LEU A 112 5.64 1.45 15.29
CA LEU A 112 4.85 0.48 14.51
C LEU A 112 3.51 0.15 15.19
N ALA A 113 3.51 -0.10 16.50
CA ALA A 113 2.28 -0.44 17.22
C ALA A 113 1.30 0.73 17.21
N ARG A 114 1.79 1.97 17.32
CA ARG A 114 0.97 3.16 17.23
C ARG A 114 0.36 3.30 15.82
N TYR A 115 1.11 3.02 14.74
CA TYR A 115 0.55 3.06 13.37
C TYR A 115 -0.51 1.96 13.14
N VAL A 116 -0.39 0.81 13.76
CA VAL A 116 -1.46 -0.22 13.74
C VAL A 116 -2.76 0.32 14.36
N GLU A 117 -2.66 1.02 15.51
CA GLU A 117 -3.82 1.65 16.15
C GLU A 117 -4.38 2.81 15.32
N GLU A 118 -3.54 3.53 14.62
CA GLU A 118 -3.98 4.58 13.68
C GLU A 118 -4.82 4.00 12.55
N VAL A 119 -4.37 2.91 11.91
CA VAL A 119 -5.14 2.22 10.87
C VAL A 119 -6.49 1.75 11.41
N GLU A 120 -6.55 1.23 12.65
CA GLU A 120 -7.82 0.81 13.27
C GLU A 120 -8.76 2.00 13.51
N GLN A 121 -8.27 3.14 13.97
CA GLN A 121 -9.06 4.35 14.13
C GLN A 121 -9.59 4.88 12.78
N VAL A 122 -8.75 4.86 11.74
CA VAL A 122 -9.16 5.23 10.37
C VAL A 122 -10.23 4.28 9.85
N ARG A 123 -10.04 2.95 10.00
CA ARG A 123 -11.04 1.94 9.63
C ARG A 123 -12.40 2.23 10.27
N GLN A 124 -12.42 2.50 11.59
CA GLN A 124 -13.65 2.79 12.34
C GLN A 124 -14.33 4.06 11.82
N ALA A 125 -13.57 5.13 11.60
CA ALA A 125 -14.10 6.40 11.09
C ALA A 125 -14.68 6.27 9.67
N LEU A 126 -14.10 5.39 8.84
CA LEU A 126 -14.54 5.09 7.48
C LEU A 126 -15.63 4.02 7.43
N LYS A 127 -15.98 3.40 8.56
CA LYS A 127 -16.99 2.32 8.68
C LYS A 127 -16.67 1.14 7.75
N LEU A 128 -15.40 0.71 7.77
CA LEU A 128 -14.95 -0.46 7.05
C LEU A 128 -15.07 -1.69 7.96
N ASP A 129 -15.50 -2.83 7.42
CA ASP A 129 -15.69 -4.07 8.17
C ASP A 129 -15.42 -5.32 7.31
N HIS A 130 -15.53 -6.50 7.91
CA HIS A 130 -15.22 -7.77 7.25
C HIS A 130 -16.06 -8.07 6.00
N ASP A 131 -17.20 -7.39 5.81
CA ASP A 131 -18.05 -7.59 4.64
C ASP A 131 -17.55 -6.80 3.41
N ASN A 132 -16.71 -5.77 3.65
CA ASN A 132 -16.31 -4.85 2.60
C ASN A 132 -14.84 -4.43 2.60
N PHE A 133 -14.06 -4.69 3.66
CA PHE A 133 -12.77 -4.09 3.88
C PHE A 133 -11.60 -4.89 3.31
N TYR A 134 -10.94 -4.33 2.31
CA TYR A 134 -9.66 -4.81 1.79
C TYR A 134 -8.54 -3.85 2.21
N LEU A 135 -7.47 -4.39 2.80
CA LEU A 135 -6.29 -3.63 3.17
C LEU A 135 -5.16 -3.94 2.20
N VAL A 136 -4.67 -2.93 1.51
CA VAL A 136 -3.59 -3.05 0.52
C VAL A 136 -2.41 -2.21 0.98
N GLY A 137 -1.27 -2.85 1.20
CA GLY A 137 -0.04 -2.17 1.62
C GLY A 137 1.15 -2.50 0.74
N ILE A 138 1.94 -1.47 0.41
CA ILE A 138 3.22 -1.62 -0.30
C ILE A 138 4.40 -1.28 0.61
N SER A 139 5.49 -2.07 0.55
CA SER A 139 6.72 -1.80 1.29
C SER A 139 6.43 -1.67 2.80
N TRP A 140 6.83 -0.61 3.45
CA TRP A 140 6.39 -0.30 4.83
C TRP A 140 4.88 -0.47 5.03
N GLY A 141 4.05 -0.03 4.09
CA GLY A 141 2.61 -0.27 4.14
C GLY A 141 2.24 -1.75 4.15
N GLY A 142 3.01 -2.60 3.49
CA GLY A 142 2.86 -4.07 3.52
C GLY A 142 3.24 -4.67 4.89
N LEU A 143 4.29 -4.14 5.51
CA LEU A 143 4.67 -4.46 6.88
C LEU A 143 3.56 -4.07 7.87
N LEU A 144 3.07 -2.84 7.76
CA LEU A 144 1.97 -2.32 8.60
C LEU A 144 0.67 -3.12 8.39
N ALA A 145 0.35 -3.52 7.15
CA ALA A 145 -0.79 -4.36 6.82
C ALA A 145 -0.67 -5.76 7.45
N THR A 146 0.55 -6.31 7.48
CA THR A 146 0.83 -7.60 8.16
C THR A 146 0.58 -7.50 9.66
N GLU A 147 1.12 -6.47 10.33
CA GLU A 147 0.88 -6.24 11.77
C GLU A 147 -0.59 -5.98 12.07
N TYR A 148 -1.26 -5.21 11.23
CA TYR A 148 -2.70 -4.99 11.35
C TYR A 148 -3.48 -6.32 11.25
N ALA A 149 -3.15 -7.16 10.27
CA ALA A 149 -3.79 -8.46 10.13
C ALA A 149 -3.54 -9.38 11.32
N LEU A 150 -2.32 -9.43 11.86
CA LEU A 150 -1.99 -10.23 13.06
C LEU A 150 -2.83 -9.82 14.27
N LYS A 151 -3.26 -8.56 14.37
CA LYS A 151 -4.04 -8.05 15.50
C LYS A 151 -5.54 -7.95 15.22
N TYR A 152 -5.94 -7.57 14.02
CA TYR A 152 -7.28 -7.12 13.68
C TYR A 152 -7.88 -7.81 12.44
N GLN A 153 -7.39 -8.99 12.03
CA GLN A 153 -7.85 -9.69 10.82
C GLN A 153 -9.35 -9.98 10.78
N GLN A 154 -10.02 -10.03 11.94
CA GLN A 154 -11.48 -10.23 12.01
C GLN A 154 -12.28 -9.11 11.32
N HIS A 155 -11.64 -7.97 11.03
CA HIS A 155 -12.27 -6.86 10.31
C HIS A 155 -11.96 -6.88 8.80
N LEU A 156 -11.03 -7.74 8.35
CA LEU A 156 -10.60 -7.81 6.97
C LEU A 156 -11.41 -8.79 6.15
N LYS A 157 -11.82 -8.38 4.96
CA LYS A 157 -12.32 -9.25 3.90
C LYS A 157 -11.19 -9.81 3.04
N GLY A 158 -10.16 -9.01 2.79
CA GLY A 158 -8.96 -9.41 2.05
C GLY A 158 -7.75 -8.56 2.43
N LEU A 159 -6.56 -9.14 2.27
CA LEU A 159 -5.27 -8.54 2.58
C LEU A 159 -4.37 -8.59 1.34
N VAL A 160 -3.64 -7.51 1.07
CA VAL A 160 -2.60 -7.50 0.03
C VAL A 160 -1.29 -7.00 0.63
N ILE A 161 -0.27 -7.84 0.54
CA ILE A 161 1.11 -7.53 0.92
C ILE A 161 1.89 -7.39 -0.38
N SER A 162 2.25 -6.15 -0.71
CA SER A 162 2.96 -5.82 -1.94
C SER A 162 4.40 -5.43 -1.65
N SER A 163 5.34 -6.05 -2.34
CA SER A 163 6.77 -5.70 -2.29
C SER A 163 7.26 -5.55 -0.85
N MET A 164 6.96 -6.55 0.01
CA MET A 164 7.40 -6.57 1.40
C MET A 164 7.59 -7.98 1.93
N MET A 165 8.76 -8.24 2.48
CA MET A 165 9.09 -9.47 3.21
C MET A 165 8.55 -9.40 4.64
N SER A 166 8.23 -10.54 5.24
CA SER A 166 7.76 -10.61 6.63
C SER A 166 8.89 -10.64 7.67
N SER A 167 10.12 -10.41 7.25
CA SER A 167 11.33 -10.39 8.09
C SER A 167 12.35 -9.40 7.54
N ILE A 168 12.67 -8.38 8.31
CA ILE A 168 13.76 -7.44 7.99
C ILE A 168 15.14 -8.11 8.08
N PRO A 169 15.42 -9.00 9.06
CA PRO A 169 16.66 -9.78 9.02
C PRO A 169 16.84 -10.58 7.73
N ALA A 170 15.76 -11.18 7.19
CA ALA A 170 15.84 -11.90 5.91
C ALA A 170 16.03 -10.94 4.72
N TYR A 171 15.40 -9.75 4.75
CA TYR A 171 15.64 -8.71 3.76
C TYR A 171 17.11 -8.24 3.77
N ASN A 172 17.67 -7.98 4.94
CA ASN A 172 19.07 -7.60 5.09
C ASN A 172 20.04 -8.70 4.61
N ASP A 173 19.71 -9.96 4.85
CA ASP A 173 20.48 -11.08 4.33
C ASP A 173 20.44 -11.15 2.78
N TYR A 174 19.26 -10.95 2.18
CA TYR A 174 19.10 -10.86 0.72
C TYR A 174 19.89 -9.69 0.14
N ALA A 175 19.80 -8.51 0.74
CA ALA A 175 20.57 -7.35 0.32
C ALA A 175 22.07 -7.65 0.28
N LYS A 176 22.62 -8.21 1.35
CA LYS A 176 24.05 -8.56 1.45
C LYS A 176 24.50 -9.66 0.49
N ARG A 177 23.65 -10.67 0.24
CA ARG A 177 24.04 -11.82 -0.57
C ARG A 177 23.79 -11.63 -2.06
N VAL A 178 22.82 -10.80 -2.44
CA VAL A 178 22.35 -10.70 -3.82
C VAL A 178 22.45 -9.28 -4.36
N LEU A 179 21.94 -8.29 -3.65
CA LEU A 179 21.83 -6.94 -4.18
C LEU A 179 23.17 -6.19 -4.15
N GLU A 180 23.84 -6.17 -3.01
CA GLU A 180 25.14 -5.52 -2.85
C GLU A 180 26.24 -6.09 -3.80
N PRO A 181 26.38 -7.42 -3.95
CA PRO A 181 27.36 -8.00 -4.89
C PRO A 181 27.10 -7.69 -6.37
N ALA A 182 25.87 -7.30 -6.72
CA ALA A 182 25.51 -6.90 -8.08
C ALA A 182 25.83 -5.42 -8.38
N MET A 183 26.16 -4.62 -7.36
CA MET A 183 26.55 -3.22 -7.51
C MET A 183 28.02 -3.08 -7.89
N ASP A 184 28.39 -1.91 -8.42
CA ASP A 184 29.81 -1.56 -8.57
C ASP A 184 30.47 -1.51 -7.19
N PRO A 185 31.59 -2.22 -6.97
CA PRO A 185 32.23 -2.32 -5.65
C PRO A 185 32.74 -0.97 -5.11
N ALA A 186 33.21 -0.08 -5.97
CA ALA A 186 33.71 1.24 -5.56
C ALA A 186 32.54 2.15 -5.16
N GLN A 187 31.43 2.08 -5.91
CA GLN A 187 30.18 2.77 -5.59
C GLN A 187 29.61 2.30 -4.25
N LEU A 188 29.52 0.99 -4.03
CA LEU A 188 29.03 0.43 -2.77
C LEU A 188 29.89 0.85 -1.58
N ALA A 189 31.23 0.81 -1.72
CA ALA A 189 32.15 1.25 -0.68
C ALA A 189 31.98 2.73 -0.32
N GLU A 190 31.76 3.59 -1.33
CA GLU A 190 31.52 5.03 -1.09
C GLU A 190 30.16 5.25 -0.41
N ILE A 191 29.10 4.53 -0.79
CA ILE A 191 27.78 4.58 -0.12
C ILE A 191 27.96 4.21 1.37
N GLN A 192 28.58 3.08 1.67
CA GLN A 192 28.79 2.60 3.04
C GLN A 192 29.63 3.57 3.87
N GLN A 193 30.64 4.22 3.25
CA GLN A 193 31.44 5.25 3.95
C GLN A 193 30.60 6.50 4.26
N LEU A 194 29.77 6.95 3.34
CA LEU A 194 28.87 8.11 3.56
C LEU A 194 27.83 7.82 4.63
N GLU A 195 27.31 6.58 4.69
CA GLU A 195 26.40 6.13 5.75
C GLU A 195 27.08 6.11 7.11
N ALA A 196 28.29 5.57 7.18
CA ALA A 196 29.10 5.55 8.43
C ALA A 196 29.45 6.95 8.92
N ASP A 197 29.66 7.90 7.99
CA ASP A 197 29.93 9.31 8.30
C ASP A 197 28.67 10.12 8.64
N GLY A 198 27.46 9.54 8.52
CA GLY A 198 26.18 10.26 8.67
C GLY A 198 25.89 11.28 7.56
N LYS A 199 26.50 11.12 6.36
CA LYS A 199 26.40 12.03 5.21
C LYS A 199 25.35 11.59 4.19
N THR A 200 24.21 11.07 4.65
CA THR A 200 23.16 10.51 3.81
C THR A 200 22.17 11.51 3.21
N GLU A 201 22.33 12.80 3.55
CA GLU A 201 21.53 13.90 2.98
C GLU A 201 22.30 14.72 1.92
N THR A 202 23.41 14.16 1.40
CA THR A 202 24.24 14.86 0.41
C THR A 202 23.82 14.49 -1.02
N PRO A 203 23.92 15.44 -1.99
CA PRO A 203 23.64 15.13 -3.40
C PRO A 203 24.50 13.96 -3.93
N ARG A 204 25.72 13.80 -3.40
CA ARG A 204 26.61 12.69 -3.78
C ARG A 204 26.04 11.34 -3.37
N TYR A 205 25.44 11.24 -2.19
CA TYR A 205 24.82 10.01 -1.72
C TYR A 205 23.62 9.64 -2.60
N GLU A 206 22.77 10.60 -2.93
CA GLU A 206 21.62 10.39 -3.83
C GLU A 206 22.09 9.96 -5.24
N GLU A 207 23.12 10.61 -5.79
CA GLU A 207 23.71 10.23 -7.08
C GLU A 207 24.19 8.78 -7.08
N LEU A 208 24.84 8.33 -6.02
CA LEU A 208 25.34 6.97 -5.88
C LEU A 208 24.22 5.94 -5.76
N LEU A 209 23.08 6.29 -5.17
CA LEU A 209 21.93 5.37 -5.06
C LEU A 209 21.15 5.21 -6.35
N MET A 210 21.15 6.19 -7.24
CA MET A 210 20.28 6.20 -8.43
C MET A 210 20.44 4.98 -9.35
N PRO A 211 21.65 4.45 -9.67
CA PRO A 211 21.78 3.24 -10.46
C PRO A 211 21.10 2.02 -9.84
N PHE A 212 21.18 1.88 -8.52
CA PHE A 212 20.47 0.82 -7.78
C PHE A 212 18.96 1.04 -7.82
N TYR A 213 18.49 2.28 -7.62
CA TYR A 213 17.06 2.60 -7.66
C TYR A 213 16.44 2.37 -9.04
N MET A 214 17.16 2.70 -10.12
CA MET A 214 16.72 2.41 -11.49
C MET A 214 16.74 0.92 -11.86
N GLN A 215 17.29 0.05 -11.01
CA GLN A 215 17.29 -1.40 -11.23
C GLN A 215 16.28 -2.10 -10.33
N HIS A 216 16.14 -1.70 -9.08
CA HIS A 216 15.44 -2.44 -8.04
C HIS A 216 14.24 -1.72 -7.43
N VAL A 217 14.17 -0.38 -7.53
CA VAL A 217 13.06 0.40 -6.99
C VAL A 217 12.04 0.74 -8.07
N LEU A 218 12.46 1.38 -9.16
CA LEU A 218 11.62 1.65 -10.32
C LEU A 218 12.44 1.48 -11.61
N ARG A 219 12.20 0.39 -12.34
CA ARG A 219 12.98 -0.05 -13.51
C ARG A 219 12.67 0.75 -14.76
N MET A 220 12.98 2.03 -14.72
CA MET A 220 12.94 2.91 -15.88
C MET A 220 13.97 4.03 -15.73
N PRO A 221 14.41 4.65 -16.84
CA PRO A 221 15.26 5.83 -16.77
C PRO A 221 14.63 6.92 -15.89
N PHE A 222 15.44 7.59 -15.06
CA PHE A 222 14.95 8.57 -14.08
C PHE A 222 14.12 9.68 -14.71
N GLU A 223 14.47 10.16 -15.90
CA GLU A 223 13.72 11.18 -16.64
C GLU A 223 12.34 10.76 -17.10
N LYS A 224 12.02 9.46 -16.97
CA LYS A 224 10.70 8.86 -17.28
C LYS A 224 9.90 8.52 -16.05
N TRP A 225 10.44 8.76 -14.86
CA TRP A 225 9.70 8.48 -13.63
C TRP A 225 8.41 9.32 -13.59
N PRO A 226 7.27 8.71 -13.31
CA PRO A 226 5.99 9.41 -13.24
C PRO A 226 5.98 10.50 -12.17
N TRP A 227 5.33 11.62 -12.48
CA TRP A 227 5.32 12.78 -11.59
C TRP A 227 4.74 12.49 -10.21
N ASN A 228 3.72 11.64 -10.12
CA ASN A 228 3.14 11.20 -8.85
C ASN A 228 4.12 10.37 -7.99
N VAL A 229 4.98 9.55 -8.60
CA VAL A 229 6.08 8.88 -7.89
C VAL A 229 7.08 9.90 -7.38
N LEU A 230 7.51 10.83 -8.25
CA LEU A 230 8.45 11.88 -7.85
C LEU A 230 7.89 12.74 -6.71
N ARG A 231 6.61 13.12 -6.75
CA ARG A 231 5.95 13.87 -5.67
C ARG A 231 6.00 13.11 -4.35
N SER A 232 5.69 11.82 -4.36
CA SER A 232 5.74 10.98 -3.16
C SER A 232 7.14 10.93 -2.53
N PHE A 233 8.21 10.94 -3.35
CA PHE A 233 9.58 11.06 -2.86
C PHE A 233 9.94 12.47 -2.38
N LEU A 234 9.52 13.50 -3.12
CA LEU A 234 9.80 14.90 -2.76
C LEU A 234 9.13 15.34 -1.45
N THR A 235 8.00 14.71 -1.11
CA THR A 235 7.25 14.98 0.12
C THR A 235 7.54 14.00 1.25
N LEU A 236 8.49 13.09 1.04
CA LEU A 236 8.89 12.10 2.04
C LEU A 236 9.32 12.76 3.36
N ASN A 237 8.76 12.31 4.47
CA ASN A 237 9.27 12.66 5.79
C ASN A 237 10.61 11.93 6.04
N ARG A 238 11.70 12.59 5.60
CA ARG A 238 13.05 12.00 5.63
C ARG A 238 13.51 11.62 7.04
N LYS A 239 13.16 12.41 8.07
CA LYS A 239 13.50 12.10 9.45
C LYS A 239 12.87 10.79 9.91
N MET A 240 11.57 10.63 9.64
CA MET A 240 10.83 9.41 9.95
C MET A 240 11.40 8.20 9.19
N TYR A 241 11.61 8.38 7.88
CA TYR A 241 12.16 7.34 7.02
C TYR A 241 13.50 6.82 7.56
N VAL A 242 14.48 7.70 7.78
CA VAL A 242 15.81 7.32 8.27
C VAL A 242 15.74 6.68 9.64
N MET A 243 14.92 7.20 10.56
CA MET A 243 14.78 6.64 11.90
C MET A 243 14.19 5.23 11.88
N MET A 244 13.19 4.96 11.04
CA MET A 244 12.49 3.69 11.05
C MET A 244 13.10 2.66 10.08
N GLN A 245 13.35 3.05 8.83
CA GLN A 245 13.88 2.19 7.77
C GLN A 245 15.40 2.21 7.73
N GLY A 246 15.99 3.38 7.75
CA GLY A 246 17.40 3.61 7.47
C GLY A 246 17.57 4.58 6.29
N PRO A 247 18.82 4.82 5.84
CA PRO A 247 19.09 5.89 4.88
C PRO A 247 18.69 5.58 3.43
N SER A 248 18.51 4.28 3.08
CA SER A 248 18.28 3.83 1.69
C SER A 248 17.42 2.58 1.61
N GLU A 249 17.19 2.09 0.39
CA GLU A 249 16.53 0.81 0.09
C GLU A 249 17.55 -0.34 -0.07
N ILE A 250 18.78 -0.19 0.41
CA ILE A 250 19.78 -1.26 0.47
C ILE A 250 19.76 -1.87 1.88
N GLY A 251 18.75 -2.70 2.15
CA GLY A 251 18.49 -3.22 3.49
C GLY A 251 17.80 -2.20 4.41
N ALA A 252 17.67 -2.53 5.68
CA ALA A 252 17.08 -1.65 6.70
C ALA A 252 17.93 -1.68 8.00
N SER A 253 18.24 -0.49 8.53
CA SER A 253 19.08 -0.30 9.70
C SER A 253 18.43 0.56 10.81
N GLY A 254 17.18 0.99 10.58
CA GLY A 254 16.42 1.79 11.54
C GLY A 254 15.76 0.96 12.63
N THR A 255 14.75 1.53 13.31
CA THR A 255 14.04 0.85 14.41
C THR A 255 13.32 -0.42 13.99
N LEU A 256 13.11 -0.62 12.68
CA LEU A 256 12.50 -1.82 12.12
C LEU A 256 13.49 -2.97 11.89
N GLU A 257 14.79 -2.77 12.05
CA GLU A 257 15.86 -3.73 11.72
C GLU A 257 15.61 -5.16 12.24
N LYS A 258 14.98 -5.29 13.41
CA LYS A 258 14.73 -6.58 14.07
C LYS A 258 13.31 -7.12 13.88
N TRP A 259 12.50 -6.44 13.06
CA TRP A 259 11.12 -6.90 12.84
C TRP A 259 11.09 -8.20 12.04
N ASP A 260 10.44 -9.22 12.61
CA ASP A 260 10.26 -10.53 12.01
C ASP A 260 8.89 -11.11 12.44
N ARG A 261 8.10 -11.54 11.45
CA ARG A 261 6.76 -12.13 11.65
C ARG A 261 6.55 -13.39 10.81
N PHE A 262 7.62 -13.96 10.26
CA PHE A 262 7.50 -15.12 9.38
C PHE A 262 6.71 -16.26 10.01
N ASP A 263 7.04 -16.64 11.24
CA ASP A 263 6.38 -17.73 11.95
C ASP A 263 4.92 -17.42 12.34
N GLN A 264 4.59 -16.14 12.51
CA GLN A 264 3.24 -15.69 12.87
C GLN A 264 2.29 -15.65 11.65
N LEU A 265 2.78 -15.63 10.42
CA LEU A 265 1.95 -15.61 9.21
C LEU A 265 0.93 -16.75 9.19
N LYS A 266 1.26 -17.93 9.73
CA LYS A 266 0.34 -19.08 9.85
C LYS A 266 -0.92 -18.81 10.66
N THR A 267 -0.98 -17.74 11.42
CA THR A 267 -2.16 -17.34 12.20
C THR A 267 -3.11 -16.45 11.41
N ILE A 268 -2.71 -15.96 10.25
CA ILE A 268 -3.53 -15.15 9.36
C ILE A 268 -4.42 -16.07 8.53
N VAL A 269 -5.74 -15.97 8.74
CA VAL A 269 -6.77 -16.75 8.04
C VAL A 269 -7.46 -15.96 6.92
N THR A 270 -7.24 -14.63 6.89
CA THR A 270 -7.78 -13.74 5.86
C THR A 270 -7.22 -14.10 4.50
N PRO A 271 -8.04 -14.18 3.43
CA PRO A 271 -7.56 -14.29 2.06
C PRO A 271 -6.50 -13.25 1.77
N THR A 272 -5.32 -13.68 1.33
CA THR A 272 -4.15 -12.80 1.17
C THR A 272 -3.53 -12.93 -0.21
N LEU A 273 -3.26 -11.80 -0.86
CA LEU A 273 -2.40 -11.71 -2.04
C LEU A 273 -1.01 -11.25 -1.60
N VAL A 274 0.03 -12.02 -1.94
CA VAL A 274 1.43 -11.60 -1.86
C VAL A 274 1.91 -11.32 -3.29
N ILE A 275 2.29 -10.08 -3.57
CA ILE A 275 2.67 -9.64 -4.92
C ILE A 275 3.95 -8.81 -4.87
N GLY A 276 4.89 -9.09 -5.77
CA GLY A 276 6.16 -8.36 -5.87
C GLY A 276 6.79 -8.48 -7.24
N GLY A 277 7.84 -7.70 -7.48
CA GLY A 277 8.59 -7.70 -8.73
C GLY A 277 9.71 -8.76 -8.75
N LYS A 278 10.03 -9.28 -9.94
CA LYS A 278 11.19 -10.16 -10.13
C LYS A 278 12.52 -9.47 -9.79
N TYR A 279 12.58 -8.16 -9.94
CA TYR A 279 13.79 -7.35 -9.77
C TYR A 279 13.69 -6.45 -8.52
N ASP A 280 12.77 -6.77 -7.62
CA ASP A 280 12.50 -6.04 -6.38
C ASP A 280 13.73 -6.01 -5.45
N THR A 281 13.75 -5.07 -4.53
CA THR A 281 14.64 -5.10 -3.36
C THR A 281 14.25 -6.22 -2.38
N MET A 282 13.01 -6.71 -2.46
CA MET A 282 12.50 -7.84 -1.69
C MET A 282 12.73 -9.15 -2.47
N ASP A 283 13.25 -10.18 -1.78
CA ASP A 283 13.53 -11.50 -2.38
C ASP A 283 12.25 -12.16 -2.91
N PRO A 284 12.08 -12.38 -4.24
CA PRO A 284 10.89 -13.02 -4.81
C PRO A 284 10.67 -14.45 -4.29
N ASP A 285 11.75 -15.19 -4.03
CA ASP A 285 11.67 -16.56 -3.50
C ASP A 285 11.20 -16.55 -2.03
N TYR A 286 11.52 -15.48 -1.28
CA TYR A 286 11.01 -15.31 0.06
C TYR A 286 9.52 -14.94 0.06
N LEU A 287 9.07 -14.12 -0.87
CA LEU A 287 7.63 -13.80 -1.03
C LEU A 287 6.82 -15.07 -1.33
N GLU A 288 7.35 -16.00 -2.12
CA GLU A 288 6.73 -17.31 -2.33
C GLU A 288 6.67 -18.12 -1.03
N LYS A 289 7.76 -18.17 -0.25
CA LYS A 289 7.78 -18.84 1.06
C LYS A 289 6.76 -18.24 2.04
N MET A 290 6.59 -16.92 2.06
CA MET A 290 5.54 -16.27 2.87
C MET A 290 4.16 -16.80 2.50
N THR A 291 3.88 -16.97 1.21
CA THR A 291 2.60 -17.48 0.73
C THR A 291 2.32 -18.89 1.27
N HIS A 292 3.35 -19.73 1.38
CA HIS A 292 3.21 -21.07 1.95
C HIS A 292 3.00 -21.09 3.48
N GLN A 293 3.35 -20.02 4.19
CA GLN A 293 3.05 -19.86 5.62
C GLN A 293 1.62 -19.39 5.88
N LEU A 294 1.04 -18.61 4.97
CA LEU A 294 -0.32 -18.10 5.08
C LEU A 294 -1.35 -19.22 4.84
N GLN A 295 -2.51 -19.19 5.54
CA GLN A 295 -3.51 -20.25 5.41
C GLN A 295 -4.28 -20.20 4.08
N LYS A 296 -4.53 -19.00 3.56
CA LYS A 296 -5.23 -18.75 2.30
C LYS A 296 -4.49 -17.67 1.55
N ALA A 297 -3.63 -18.05 0.63
CA ALA A 297 -2.82 -17.05 -0.06
C ALA A 297 -2.61 -17.39 -1.54
N ARG A 298 -2.42 -16.33 -2.33
CA ARG A 298 -1.98 -16.36 -3.72
C ARG A 298 -0.69 -15.58 -3.84
N HIS A 299 0.30 -16.14 -4.56
CA HIS A 299 1.53 -15.46 -4.93
C HIS A 299 1.47 -14.98 -6.37
N VAL A 300 1.96 -13.76 -6.61
CA VAL A 300 2.13 -13.21 -7.96
C VAL A 300 3.49 -12.54 -8.07
N VAL A 301 4.28 -12.97 -9.04
CA VAL A 301 5.51 -12.30 -9.45
C VAL A 301 5.24 -11.47 -10.69
N CYS A 302 5.54 -10.17 -10.64
CA CYS A 302 5.56 -9.29 -11.79
C CYS A 302 6.90 -9.51 -12.54
N PRO A 303 6.91 -10.18 -13.72
CA PRO A 303 8.15 -10.69 -14.34
C PRO A 303 9.07 -9.58 -14.85
N HIS A 304 8.56 -8.39 -15.07
CA HIS A 304 9.32 -7.22 -15.50
C HIS A 304 9.43 -6.16 -14.41
N GLY A 305 8.70 -6.34 -13.30
CA GLY A 305 8.56 -5.40 -12.20
C GLY A 305 9.74 -5.41 -11.23
N SER A 306 9.87 -4.29 -10.53
CA SER A 306 10.75 -4.09 -9.39
C SER A 306 9.93 -3.77 -8.13
N HIS A 307 10.47 -3.04 -7.16
CA HIS A 307 9.75 -2.62 -5.95
C HIS A 307 8.46 -1.86 -6.25
N MET A 308 8.45 -1.07 -7.33
CA MET A 308 7.29 -0.31 -7.79
C MET A 308 6.62 -0.98 -9.00
N SER A 309 6.30 -2.28 -8.89
CA SER A 309 5.66 -3.07 -9.97
C SER A 309 4.33 -2.50 -10.45
N LEU A 310 3.66 -1.67 -9.66
CA LEU A 310 2.50 -0.89 -10.10
C LEU A 310 2.80 0.01 -11.30
N TYR A 311 4.08 0.34 -11.53
CA TYR A 311 4.51 1.22 -12.63
C TYR A 311 5.29 0.49 -13.72
N ASP A 312 6.27 -0.33 -13.35
CA ASP A 312 7.17 -0.97 -14.32
C ASP A 312 6.68 -2.35 -14.81
N ASP A 313 5.66 -2.93 -14.16
CA ASP A 313 4.88 -4.07 -14.68
C ASP A 313 3.37 -3.90 -14.41
N GLN A 314 2.87 -2.72 -14.73
CA GLN A 314 1.54 -2.22 -14.39
C GLN A 314 0.41 -3.18 -14.75
N LYS A 315 0.49 -3.80 -15.94
CA LYS A 315 -0.57 -4.69 -16.44
C LYS A 315 -0.72 -5.93 -15.55
N ILE A 316 0.37 -6.59 -15.21
CA ILE A 316 0.33 -7.79 -14.38
C ILE A 316 -0.08 -7.41 -12.96
N TYR A 317 0.50 -6.35 -12.41
CA TYR A 317 0.18 -5.88 -11.06
C TYR A 317 -1.31 -5.55 -10.90
N THR A 318 -1.85 -4.67 -11.76
CA THR A 318 -3.24 -4.20 -11.63
C THR A 318 -4.26 -5.29 -11.92
N SER A 319 -4.04 -6.13 -12.96
CA SER A 319 -4.95 -7.23 -13.26
C SER A 319 -4.98 -8.28 -12.15
N SER A 320 -3.82 -8.60 -11.55
CA SER A 320 -3.75 -9.56 -10.45
C SER A 320 -4.40 -9.04 -9.16
N LEU A 321 -4.21 -7.76 -8.87
CA LEU A 321 -4.84 -7.10 -7.72
C LEU A 321 -6.37 -7.08 -7.86
N ILE A 322 -6.88 -6.66 -9.02
CA ILE A 322 -8.33 -6.62 -9.29
C ILE A 322 -8.92 -8.04 -9.28
N GLN A 323 -8.27 -9.00 -9.93
CA GLN A 323 -8.73 -10.39 -9.95
C GLN A 323 -8.80 -10.99 -8.54
N PHE A 324 -7.80 -10.70 -7.68
CA PHE A 324 -7.83 -11.13 -6.28
C PHE A 324 -9.04 -10.55 -5.53
N ILE A 325 -9.28 -9.24 -5.65
CA ILE A 325 -10.41 -8.56 -5.01
C ILE A 325 -11.74 -9.16 -5.46
N GLU A 326 -11.90 -9.39 -6.76
CA GLU A 326 -13.09 -10.00 -7.34
C GLU A 326 -13.31 -11.46 -6.90
N ASP A 327 -12.24 -12.26 -6.88
CA ASP A 327 -12.30 -13.67 -6.44
C ASP A 327 -12.73 -13.79 -4.98
N VAL A 328 -12.16 -12.93 -4.11
CA VAL A 328 -12.56 -12.87 -2.69
C VAL A 328 -14.01 -12.39 -2.54
N ASP A 329 -14.42 -11.33 -3.25
CA ASP A 329 -15.79 -10.80 -3.18
C ASP A 329 -16.83 -11.81 -3.62
N GLN A 330 -16.48 -12.67 -4.57
CA GLN A 330 -17.37 -13.70 -5.13
C GLN A 330 -17.22 -15.07 -4.46
N GLY A 331 -16.41 -15.19 -3.41
CA GLY A 331 -16.18 -16.43 -2.68
C GLY A 331 -15.46 -17.52 -3.50
N ARG A 332 -14.62 -17.13 -4.46
CA ARG A 332 -13.82 -18.02 -5.32
C ARG A 332 -12.35 -18.13 -4.92
N PHE A 333 -11.97 -17.62 -3.77
CA PHE A 333 -10.58 -17.60 -3.29
C PHE A 333 -10.30 -18.72 -2.28
#